data_e2b806c91398b431833f27ed2c3e8f2f
#
_entry.id   e2b806c91398b431833f27ed2c3e8f2f
#
_cell.length_a   1.000
_cell.length_b   1.000
_cell.length_c   1.000
_cell.angle_alpha   90.00
_cell.angle_beta   90.00
_cell.angle_gamma   90.00
#
_symmetry.space_group_name_H-M   'P 1'
#
loop_
_entity.id
_entity.type
_entity.pdbx_description
1 polymer ?
#
loop_
_entity_poly.entity_id
_entity_poly.type
_entity_poly.pdbx_seq_one_letter_code
_entity_poly.pdbx_strand_id
1 'polypeptide(L)' 'EAYFNRGLLYIYTGQKALANADLSKAGELGIVSAYNVIKRYCKEN' A
#
# COMPACT_ATOMS: atom_id res chain seq x y z
N GLU A 1 -1.74 10.45 4.62
CA GLU A 1 -0.62 9.84 5.34
C GLU A 1 -1.03 8.64 6.13
N ALA A 2 -2.21 8.69 6.74
CA ALA A 2 -2.67 7.55 7.53
C ALA A 2 -2.83 6.31 6.65
N TYR A 3 -3.34 6.49 5.45
CA TYR A 3 -3.51 5.36 4.55
C TYR A 3 -2.18 4.75 4.17
N PHE A 4 -1.20 5.60 3.93
CA PHE A 4 0.11 5.11 3.54
C PHE A 4 0.75 4.34 4.69
N ASN A 5 0.71 4.91 5.88
CA ASN A 5 1.31 4.27 7.05
C ASN A 5 0.63 2.95 7.37
N ARG A 6 -0.70 2.93 7.32
CA ARG A 6 -1.43 1.71 7.61
C ARG A 6 -1.19 0.65 6.54
N GLY A 7 -1.07 1.08 5.29
CA GLY A 7 -0.76 0.16 4.22
C GLY A 7 0.57 -0.54 4.44
N LEU A 8 1.57 0.21 4.88
CA LEU A 8 2.87 -0.37 5.18
C LEU A 8 2.77 -1.36 6.33
N LEU A 9 1.97 -1.01 7.33
CA LEU A 9 1.78 -1.92 8.46
C LEU A 9 1.14 -3.22 8.02
N TYR A 10 0.16 -3.14 7.12
CA TYR A 10 -0.48 -4.34 6.60
C TYR A 10 0.51 -5.23 5.86
N ILE A 11 1.43 -4.62 5.12
CA ILE A 11 2.47 -5.40 4.46
C ILE A 11 3.32 -6.12 5.49
N TYR A 12 3.67 -5.41 6.55
CA TYR A 12 4.48 -5.97 7.62
C TYR A 12 3.82 -7.20 8.25
N THR A 13 2.51 -7.18 8.36
CA THR A 13 1.77 -8.27 8.99
C THR A 13 1.25 -9.29 7.98
N GLY A 14 1.66 -9.17 6.72
CA GLY A 14 1.31 -10.15 5.71
C GLY A 14 -0.09 -10.02 5.15
N GLN A 15 -0.75 -8.90 5.35
CA GLN A 15 -2.11 -8.69 4.88
C GLN A 15 -2.09 -7.87 3.59
N LYS A 16 -1.66 -8.53 2.51
CA LYS A 16 -1.45 -7.83 1.25
C LYS A 16 -2.71 -7.23 0.66
N ALA A 17 -3.84 -7.92 0.80
CA ALA A 17 -5.08 -7.39 0.24
C ALA A 17 -5.46 -6.07 0.89
N LEU A 18 -5.34 -6.00 2.21
CA LEU A 18 -5.64 -4.77 2.92
C LEU A 18 -4.60 -3.70 2.63
N ALA A 19 -3.34 -4.12 2.50
CA ALA A 19 -2.28 -3.18 2.16
C ALA A 19 -2.54 -2.56 0.80
N ASN A 20 -2.93 -3.37 -0.17
CA ASN A 20 -3.19 -2.87 -1.51
C ASN A 20 -4.32 -1.84 -1.50
N ALA A 21 -5.37 -2.11 -0.73
CA ALA A 21 -6.50 -1.18 -0.65
C ALA A 21 -6.06 0.16 -0.05
N ASP A 22 -5.32 0.12 1.05
CA ASP A 22 -4.90 1.35 1.71
C ASP A 22 -3.86 2.11 0.87
N LEU A 23 -2.94 1.39 0.26
CA LEU A 23 -1.91 2.04 -0.55
C LEU A 23 -2.50 2.62 -1.83
N SER A 24 -3.51 1.96 -2.40
CA SER A 24 -4.19 2.53 -3.56
C SER A 24 -4.88 3.83 -3.18
N LYS A 25 -5.49 3.86 -2.01
CA LYS A 25 -6.13 5.07 -1.53
C LYS A 25 -5.11 6.18 -1.32
N ALA A 26 -3.98 5.84 -0.73
CA ALA A 26 -2.91 6.81 -0.53
C ALA A 26 -2.42 7.37 -1.87
N GLY A 27 -2.29 6.51 -2.86
CA GLY A 27 -1.88 6.93 -4.18
C GLY A 27 -2.87 7.89 -4.80
N GLU A 28 -4.16 7.61 -4.64
CA GLU A 28 -5.19 8.49 -5.15
C GLU A 28 -5.13 9.87 -4.50
N LEU A 29 -4.67 9.91 -3.26
CA LEU A 29 -4.56 11.16 -2.52
C LEU A 29 -3.26 11.90 -2.82
N GLY A 30 -2.47 11.39 -3.76
CA GLY A 30 -1.28 12.09 -4.22
C GLY A 30 0.03 11.54 -3.71
N ILE A 31 0.02 10.46 -2.96
CA ILE A 31 1.25 9.86 -2.46
C ILE A 31 1.76 8.85 -3.47
N VAL A 32 2.57 9.34 -4.41
CA VAL A 32 3.04 8.50 -5.52
C VAL A 32 3.83 7.29 -5.00
N SER A 33 4.55 7.47 -3.92
CA SER A 33 5.34 6.38 -3.35
C SER A 33 4.48 5.16 -3.03
N ALA A 34 3.20 5.37 -2.76
CA ALA A 34 2.30 4.26 -2.44
C ALA A 34 2.21 3.29 -3.61
N TYR A 35 2.17 3.79 -4.83
CA TYR A 35 2.11 2.92 -6.00
C TYR A 35 3.38 2.12 -6.15
N ASN A 36 4.52 2.73 -5.82
CA ASN A 36 5.78 2.01 -5.88
C ASN A 36 5.81 0.87 -4.86
N VAL A 37 5.26 1.10 -3.68
CA VAL A 37 5.19 0.06 -2.66
C VAL A 37 4.30 -1.08 -3.13
N ILE A 38 3.17 -0.75 -3.76
CA ILE A 38 2.28 -1.78 -4.29
C ILE A 38 3.02 -2.65 -5.29
N LYS A 39 3.74 -2.03 -6.21
CA LYS A 39 4.47 -2.78 -7.22
C LYS A 39 5.50 -3.70 -6.59
N ARG A 40 6.09 -3.27 -5.51
CA ARG A 40 7.18 -4.02 -4.90
C ARG A 40 6.69 -5.15 -4.00
N TYR A 41 5.64 -4.91 -3.22
CA TYR A 41 5.24 -5.85 -2.19
C TYR A 41 3.89 -6.51 -2.43
N CYS A 42 3.01 -5.87 -3.16
CA CYS A 42 1.67 -6.40 -3.41
C CYS A 42 1.55 -6.99 -4.80
N LYS A 43 2.64 -7.02 -5.52
CA LYS A 43 2.62 -7.50 -6.89
C LYS A 43 2.31 -8.98 -6.93
N GLU A 44 1.46 -9.35 -7.89
CA GLU A 44 1.10 -10.73 -8.12
C GLU A 44 1.89 -11.26 -9.30
N ASN A 45 2.33 -12.48 -9.16
CA ASN A 45 3.01 -13.09 -10.30
C ASN A 45 2.19 -14.19 -10.87
#